data_d7a2008825c0701a8ad00960b9d1e0f1
#
_entry.id   d7a2008825c0701a8ad00960b9d1e0f1
#
_cell.length_a   1.000
_cell.length_b   1.000
_cell.length_c   1.000
_cell.angle_alpha   90.00
_cell.angle_beta   90.00
_cell.angle_gamma   90.00
#
_symmetry.space_group_name_H-M   'P 1'
#
loop_
_entity.id
_entity.type
_entity.pdbx_description
1 polymer ?
#
loop_
_entity_poly.entity_id
_entity_poly.type
_entity_poly.pdbx_seq_one_letter_code
_entity_poly.pdbx_strand_id
1 'polypeptide(L)'
;MARRLRFTGTDSKNGGCPALHEDADTGQVIVQGPPLTDPEDLAQLQHLGADDVAVVVPRELLVHHGPKETLRVPELIGPEEFGRLFETFEHSAWHLETRRGYASDREDPSYAAFLETGTAAMDLDSDWCRNIIRQTAAGKYVGRVRVVDNPPTQGQLFLLDYARCNAATGEDVRSLWRADADRAHLPAEDFWLFDSRLVAVLRFDDADVFHDVEIITEPAEVLRHCQIRDAAVHHAVPYDRFAAQLRASRG
;
A
#
# COMPACT_ATOMS: atom_id res chain seq x y z
N MET A 1 22.71 27.11 8.00
CA MET A 1 21.28 27.42 7.81
C MET A 1 20.51 26.89 9.03
N ALA A 2 19.45 27.59 9.45
CA ALA A 2 18.58 27.06 10.52
C ALA A 2 17.81 25.83 9.98
N ARG A 3 17.62 24.81 10.84
CA ARG A 3 16.83 23.61 10.52
C ARG A 3 15.35 23.96 10.37
N ARG A 4 14.63 23.25 9.50
CA ARG A 4 13.17 23.31 9.42
C ARG A 4 12.56 22.21 10.30
N LEU A 5 12.19 22.58 11.53
CA LEU A 5 11.68 21.63 12.49
C LEU A 5 10.16 21.48 12.36
N ARG A 6 9.70 20.23 12.24
CA ARG A 6 8.31 19.84 12.29
C ARG A 6 8.03 19.20 13.66
N PHE A 7 7.07 19.72 14.39
CA PHE A 7 6.61 19.11 15.65
C PHE A 7 5.95 17.76 15.36
N THR A 8 6.38 16.69 16.05
CA THR A 8 5.84 15.33 15.88
C THR A 8 4.96 14.90 17.04
N GLY A 9 5.18 15.42 18.24
CA GLY A 9 4.29 15.18 19.38
C GLY A 9 4.89 15.45 20.75
N THR A 10 4.02 15.39 21.76
CA THR A 10 4.37 15.51 23.19
C THR A 10 3.42 14.67 24.02
N ASP A 11 3.92 14.05 25.11
CA ASP A 11 3.10 13.42 26.14
C ASP A 11 2.76 14.38 27.29
N SER A 12 3.09 15.66 27.15
CA SER A 12 2.74 16.68 28.14
C SER A 12 1.26 17.05 28.05
N LYS A 13 0.52 16.89 29.15
CA LYS A 13 -0.90 17.28 29.24
C LYS A 13 -1.13 18.78 29.09
N ASN A 14 -0.08 19.60 29.22
CA ASN A 14 -0.14 21.07 29.21
C ASN A 14 0.59 21.71 28.04
N GLY A 15 0.94 20.95 26.99
CA GLY A 15 1.58 21.49 25.77
C GLY A 15 3.02 21.96 25.94
N GLY A 16 3.77 21.43 26.90
CA GLY A 16 5.17 21.75 27.19
C GLY A 16 6.16 20.61 26.88
N CYS A 17 7.35 20.68 27.49
CA CYS A 17 8.34 19.60 27.45
C CYS A 17 7.86 18.38 28.26
N PRO A 18 8.23 17.15 27.88
CA PRO A 18 9.10 16.82 26.74
C PRO A 18 8.36 16.78 25.39
N ALA A 19 9.09 16.95 24.30
CA ALA A 19 8.54 16.94 22.94
C ALA A 19 9.53 16.37 21.93
N LEU A 20 8.99 15.85 20.83
CA LEU A 20 9.77 15.43 19.68
C LEU A 20 9.51 16.34 18.46
N HIS A 21 10.55 16.56 17.70
CA HIS A 21 10.52 17.27 16.43
C HIS A 21 11.34 16.47 15.40
N GLU A 22 11.02 16.66 14.15
CA GLU A 22 11.76 16.10 13.03
C GLU A 22 12.32 17.25 12.17
N ASP A 23 13.56 17.16 11.78
CA ASP A 23 14.13 18.03 10.77
C ASP A 23 13.59 17.60 9.40
N ALA A 24 12.77 18.44 8.79
CA ALA A 24 12.09 18.14 7.52
C ALA A 24 13.06 17.98 6.32
N ASP A 25 14.31 18.44 6.46
CA ASP A 25 15.30 18.37 5.39
C ASP A 25 16.20 17.15 5.50
N THR A 26 16.44 16.65 6.73
CA THR A 26 17.40 15.55 6.99
C THR A 26 16.75 14.31 7.61
N GLY A 27 15.50 14.39 8.06
CA GLY A 27 14.84 13.32 8.80
C GLY A 27 15.40 13.09 10.23
N GLN A 28 16.32 13.92 10.70
CA GLN A 28 16.88 13.80 12.04
C GLN A 28 15.84 14.14 13.11
N VAL A 29 15.83 13.35 14.18
CA VAL A 29 14.92 13.57 15.31
C VAL A 29 15.57 14.45 16.33
N ILE A 30 14.88 15.50 16.74
CA ILE A 30 15.28 16.41 17.81
C ILE A 30 14.42 16.11 19.04
N VAL A 31 15.08 15.75 20.13
CA VAL A 31 14.42 15.43 21.40
C VAL A 31 14.54 16.67 22.31
N GLN A 32 13.40 17.21 22.72
CA GLN A 32 13.33 18.30 23.67
C GLN A 32 12.88 17.74 25.03
N GLY A 33 13.65 18.01 26.08
CA GLY A 33 13.37 17.54 27.43
C GLY A 33 14.22 18.24 28.46
N PRO A 34 13.94 18.02 29.77
CA PRO A 34 14.80 18.53 30.82
C PRO A 34 16.19 17.87 30.75
N PRO A 35 17.28 18.62 30.90
CA PRO A 35 18.62 18.07 30.89
C PRO A 35 18.85 17.18 32.11
N LEU A 36 19.57 16.07 31.90
CA LEU A 36 20.09 15.26 33.02
C LEU A 36 21.28 15.99 33.63
N THR A 37 21.17 16.40 34.87
CA THR A 37 22.19 17.24 35.52
C THR A 37 22.86 16.58 36.72
N ASP A 38 22.34 15.44 37.19
CA ASP A 38 22.92 14.72 38.32
C ASP A 38 24.27 14.09 37.91
N PRO A 39 25.37 14.38 38.62
CA PRO A 39 26.70 13.84 38.26
C PRO A 39 26.79 12.32 38.39
N GLU A 40 26.01 11.70 39.33
CA GLU A 40 26.01 10.24 39.50
C GLU A 40 25.28 9.55 38.35
N ASP A 41 24.22 10.16 37.81
CA ASP A 41 23.52 9.69 36.63
C ASP A 41 24.37 9.86 35.37
N LEU A 42 25.00 11.03 35.18
CA LEU A 42 25.87 11.30 34.06
C LEU A 42 27.06 10.35 33.99
N ALA A 43 27.63 9.97 35.13
CA ALA A 43 28.77 9.04 35.22
C ALA A 43 28.41 7.61 34.75
N GLN A 44 27.12 7.26 34.66
CA GLN A 44 26.66 5.96 34.16
C GLN A 44 26.47 5.91 32.67
N LEU A 45 26.51 7.08 31.97
CA LEU A 45 26.34 7.15 30.54
C LEU A 45 27.63 6.76 29.82
N GLN A 46 27.50 5.87 28.82
CA GLN A 46 28.61 5.50 27.95
C GLN A 46 28.68 6.45 26.75
N HIS A 47 29.90 6.76 26.31
CA HIS A 47 30.15 7.56 25.11
C HIS A 47 29.63 9.01 25.15
N LEU A 48 29.45 9.60 26.34
CA LEU A 48 29.08 11.01 26.48
C LEU A 48 30.31 11.89 26.15
N GLY A 49 30.22 12.69 25.08
CA GLY A 49 31.24 13.66 24.68
C GLY A 49 31.21 14.92 25.53
N ALA A 50 32.27 15.73 25.47
CA ALA A 50 32.40 16.95 26.28
C ALA A 50 31.31 18.01 25.97
N ASP A 51 30.80 18.02 24.74
CA ASP A 51 29.76 18.95 24.25
C ASP A 51 28.37 18.30 24.20
N ASP A 52 28.22 17.04 24.64
CA ASP A 52 26.94 16.34 24.61
C ASP A 52 26.07 16.72 25.81
N VAL A 53 24.77 16.77 25.56
CA VAL A 53 23.73 16.99 26.60
C VAL A 53 22.78 15.80 26.61
N ALA A 54 22.69 15.12 27.75
CA ALA A 54 21.68 14.10 27.96
C ALA A 54 20.36 14.75 28.41
N VAL A 55 19.23 14.27 27.88
CA VAL A 55 17.89 14.73 28.26
C VAL A 55 17.06 13.55 28.76
N VAL A 56 16.20 13.81 29.76
CA VAL A 56 15.29 12.83 30.32
C VAL A 56 13.92 12.98 29.62
N VAL A 57 13.42 11.90 29.03
CA VAL A 57 12.09 11.88 28.41
C VAL A 57 11.33 10.60 28.82
N PRO A 58 10.00 10.66 28.97
CA PRO A 58 9.19 9.47 29.18
C PRO A 58 9.32 8.49 28.01
N ARG A 59 9.33 7.20 28.30
CA ARG A 59 9.37 6.16 27.28
C ARG A 59 8.20 6.27 26.31
N GLU A 60 7.03 6.63 26.80
CA GLU A 60 5.79 6.81 26.06
C GLU A 60 5.94 7.85 24.94
N LEU A 61 6.72 8.92 25.18
CA LEU A 61 7.00 9.92 24.14
C LEU A 61 7.68 9.28 22.92
N LEU A 62 8.67 8.43 23.14
CA LEU A 62 9.38 7.74 22.04
C LEU A 62 8.48 6.70 21.36
N VAL A 63 7.64 5.99 22.12
CA VAL A 63 6.71 4.98 21.58
C VAL A 63 5.60 5.62 20.75
N HIS A 64 5.01 6.72 21.21
CA HIS A 64 3.87 7.35 20.55
C HIS A 64 4.26 8.30 19.43
N HIS A 65 5.40 9.00 19.59
CA HIS A 65 5.79 10.13 18.73
C HIS A 65 7.20 10.00 18.15
N GLY A 66 7.94 8.95 18.49
CA GLY A 66 9.24 8.66 17.87
C GLY A 66 9.08 8.24 16.41
N PRO A 67 10.19 8.30 15.64
CA PRO A 67 10.16 7.83 14.26
C PRO A 67 9.72 6.37 14.25
N LYS A 68 8.65 6.10 13.54
CA LYS A 68 8.10 4.74 13.37
C LYS A 68 8.82 3.96 12.26
N GLU A 69 9.72 4.62 11.57
CA GLU A 69 10.60 3.97 10.62
C GLU A 69 11.72 3.25 11.39
N THR A 70 11.45 2.03 11.83
CA THR A 70 12.54 1.07 11.96
C THR A 70 13.23 1.02 10.59
N LEU A 71 14.56 1.01 10.54
CA LEU A 71 15.34 0.60 9.36
C LEU A 71 14.97 -0.87 9.08
N ARG A 72 13.81 -1.06 8.47
CA ARG A 72 13.34 -2.36 8.07
C ARG A 72 14.10 -2.71 6.81
N VAL A 73 14.93 -3.74 6.88
CA VAL A 73 15.42 -4.37 5.67
C VAL A 73 14.21 -5.00 5.01
N PRO A 74 13.78 -4.54 3.81
CA PRO A 74 12.64 -5.12 3.13
C PRO A 74 12.86 -6.61 2.91
N GLU A 75 11.89 -7.44 3.29
CA GLU A 75 11.85 -8.82 2.89
C GLU A 75 11.32 -8.87 1.45
N LEU A 76 12.21 -9.13 0.50
CA LEU A 76 11.87 -9.16 -0.92
C LEU A 76 11.73 -10.61 -1.38
N ILE A 77 10.65 -10.89 -2.09
CA ILE A 77 10.39 -12.17 -2.73
C ILE A 77 10.26 -12.02 -4.24
N GLY A 78 10.66 -13.06 -4.97
CA GLY A 78 10.54 -13.09 -6.42
C GLY A 78 9.14 -13.50 -6.91
N PRO A 79 8.91 -13.43 -8.25
CA PRO A 79 7.60 -13.74 -8.86
C PRO A 79 7.08 -15.14 -8.55
N GLU A 80 7.94 -16.15 -8.50
CA GLU A 80 7.55 -17.54 -8.21
C GLU A 80 7.03 -17.70 -6.78
N GLU A 81 7.72 -17.10 -5.80
CA GLU A 81 7.32 -17.14 -4.41
C GLU A 81 6.04 -16.33 -4.18
N PHE A 82 5.91 -15.19 -4.83
CA PHE A 82 4.68 -14.40 -4.86
C PHE A 82 3.50 -15.20 -5.42
N GLY A 83 3.71 -15.94 -6.52
CA GLY A 83 2.69 -16.83 -7.10
C GLY A 83 2.15 -17.85 -6.10
N ARG A 84 3.02 -18.43 -5.24
CA ARG A 84 2.63 -19.40 -4.21
C ARG A 84 1.67 -18.84 -3.16
N LEU A 85 1.68 -17.51 -2.90
CA LEU A 85 0.73 -16.91 -1.97
C LEU A 85 -0.73 -17.10 -2.43
N PHE A 86 -0.98 -17.09 -3.75
CA PHE A 86 -2.32 -17.30 -4.31
C PHE A 86 -2.79 -18.77 -4.25
N GLU A 87 -1.90 -19.69 -3.97
CA GLU A 87 -2.24 -21.09 -3.76
C GLU A 87 -2.52 -21.39 -2.28
N THR A 88 -1.90 -20.64 -1.37
CA THR A 88 -1.79 -20.98 0.05
C THR A 88 -2.58 -20.08 1.00
N PHE A 89 -3.11 -18.93 0.55
CA PHE A 89 -3.95 -18.09 1.42
C PHE A 89 -5.18 -18.85 1.92
N GLU A 90 -5.66 -18.49 3.13
CA GLU A 90 -6.68 -19.28 3.83
C GLU A 90 -8.08 -18.72 3.66
N HIS A 91 -8.23 -17.39 3.67
CA HIS A 91 -9.54 -16.74 3.72
C HIS A 91 -9.74 -15.70 2.62
N SER A 92 -8.74 -14.83 2.40
CA SER A 92 -8.91 -13.70 1.50
C SER A 92 -7.61 -13.26 0.83
N ALA A 93 -7.72 -12.85 -0.44
CA ALA A 93 -6.71 -12.12 -1.17
C ALA A 93 -7.35 -10.87 -1.77
N TRP A 94 -6.83 -9.68 -1.44
CA TRP A 94 -7.37 -8.42 -1.91
C TRP A 94 -6.27 -7.52 -2.49
N HIS A 95 -6.57 -6.88 -3.63
CA HIS A 95 -5.63 -6.07 -4.41
C HIS A 95 -6.08 -4.61 -4.52
N LEU A 96 -5.18 -3.66 -4.23
CA LEU A 96 -5.31 -2.29 -4.68
C LEU A 96 -4.48 -2.10 -5.95
N GLU A 97 -5.14 -1.84 -7.09
CA GLU A 97 -4.49 -1.55 -8.37
C GLU A 97 -4.52 -0.04 -8.63
N THR A 98 -3.36 0.60 -8.61
CA THR A 98 -3.24 2.06 -8.75
C THR A 98 -2.61 2.50 -10.06
N ARG A 99 -1.98 1.57 -10.79
CA ARG A 99 -1.21 1.87 -12.00
C ARG A 99 -2.11 2.16 -13.21
N ARG A 100 -1.50 2.79 -14.22
CA ARG A 100 -2.18 3.18 -15.46
C ARG A 100 -2.17 2.10 -16.53
N GLY A 101 -1.60 0.94 -16.22
CA GLY A 101 -1.39 -0.25 -17.03
C GLY A 101 -0.12 -0.95 -16.58
N TYR A 102 0.07 -2.17 -17.00
CA TYR A 102 1.23 -2.99 -16.69
C TYR A 102 1.98 -3.37 -17.96
N ALA A 103 3.31 -3.51 -17.87
CA ALA A 103 4.09 -3.97 -19.01
C ALA A 103 3.67 -5.38 -19.47
N SER A 104 3.36 -6.26 -18.50
CA SER A 104 2.87 -7.61 -18.75
C SER A 104 1.56 -7.66 -19.53
N ASP A 105 0.66 -6.68 -19.39
CA ASP A 105 -0.58 -6.64 -20.13
C ASP A 105 -0.31 -6.56 -21.65
N ARG A 106 0.74 -5.81 -22.05
CA ARG A 106 1.09 -5.58 -23.46
C ARG A 106 1.57 -6.85 -24.17
N GLU A 107 2.03 -7.84 -23.39
CA GLU A 107 2.50 -9.14 -23.90
C GLU A 107 1.37 -10.19 -23.95
N ASP A 108 0.22 -9.89 -23.30
CA ASP A 108 -0.91 -10.79 -23.23
C ASP A 108 -1.73 -10.75 -24.53
N PRO A 109 -2.07 -11.91 -25.14
CA PRO A 109 -2.91 -11.97 -26.32
C PRO A 109 -4.28 -11.29 -26.16
N SER A 110 -4.81 -11.22 -24.95
CA SER A 110 -6.07 -10.54 -24.65
C SER A 110 -5.98 -9.03 -24.86
N TYR A 111 -4.81 -8.43 -24.61
CA TYR A 111 -4.56 -7.02 -24.88
C TYR A 111 -4.54 -6.73 -26.40
N ALA A 112 -3.89 -7.58 -27.18
CA ALA A 112 -3.88 -7.46 -28.64
C ALA A 112 -5.32 -7.55 -29.21
N ALA A 113 -6.11 -8.51 -28.74
CA ALA A 113 -7.53 -8.62 -29.11
C ALA A 113 -8.33 -7.37 -28.71
N PHE A 114 -8.07 -6.80 -27.54
CA PHE A 114 -8.70 -5.55 -27.10
C PHE A 114 -8.34 -4.37 -28.02
N LEU A 115 -7.10 -4.24 -28.44
CA LEU A 115 -6.68 -3.17 -29.36
C LEU A 115 -7.36 -3.27 -30.72
N GLU A 116 -7.57 -4.50 -31.21
CA GLU A 116 -8.18 -4.74 -32.51
C GLU A 116 -9.71 -4.61 -32.49
N THR A 117 -10.35 -5.14 -31.46
CA THR A 117 -11.83 -5.32 -31.44
C THR A 117 -12.55 -4.44 -30.40
N GLY A 118 -11.81 -3.80 -29.50
CA GLY A 118 -12.34 -3.11 -28.32
C GLY A 118 -12.77 -4.04 -27.19
N THR A 119 -12.49 -5.34 -27.30
CA THR A 119 -12.89 -6.37 -26.31
C THR A 119 -11.74 -7.33 -26.04
N ALA A 120 -11.35 -7.49 -24.79
CA ALA A 120 -10.30 -8.41 -24.38
C ALA A 120 -10.73 -9.86 -24.61
N ALA A 121 -9.81 -10.71 -25.08
CA ALA A 121 -10.07 -12.15 -25.13
C ALA A 121 -10.19 -12.71 -23.70
N MET A 122 -11.06 -13.71 -23.51
CA MET A 122 -11.23 -14.37 -22.22
C MET A 122 -10.68 -15.79 -22.31
N ASP A 123 -9.65 -16.07 -21.51
CA ASP A 123 -9.12 -17.42 -21.29
C ASP A 123 -9.32 -17.82 -19.83
N LEU A 124 -10.41 -18.55 -19.57
CA LEU A 124 -10.71 -19.09 -18.24
C LEU A 124 -9.93 -20.40 -17.94
N ASP A 125 -9.24 -20.95 -18.95
CA ASP A 125 -8.43 -22.16 -18.81
C ASP A 125 -6.97 -21.88 -18.48
N SER A 126 -6.57 -20.62 -18.36
CA SER A 126 -5.24 -20.25 -17.89
C SER A 126 -5.01 -20.75 -16.46
N ASP A 127 -3.74 -20.99 -16.09
CA ASP A 127 -3.39 -21.47 -14.75
C ASP A 127 -3.86 -20.48 -13.65
N TRP A 128 -3.76 -19.20 -13.91
CA TRP A 128 -4.28 -18.17 -13.03
C TRP A 128 -5.79 -18.30 -12.82
N CYS A 129 -6.57 -18.31 -13.90
CA CYS A 129 -8.03 -18.37 -13.82
C CYS A 129 -8.50 -19.67 -13.15
N ARG A 130 -7.90 -20.82 -13.50
CA ARG A 130 -8.20 -22.09 -12.84
C ARG A 130 -7.91 -22.06 -11.34
N ASN A 131 -6.79 -21.42 -10.93
CA ASN A 131 -6.47 -21.27 -9.51
C ASN A 131 -7.52 -20.41 -8.81
N ILE A 132 -7.84 -19.23 -9.33
CA ILE A 132 -8.82 -18.32 -8.70
C ILE A 132 -10.21 -18.95 -8.63
N ILE A 133 -10.68 -19.62 -9.69
CA ILE A 133 -11.94 -20.37 -9.68
C ILE A 133 -11.94 -21.41 -8.56
N ARG A 134 -10.85 -22.16 -8.38
CA ARG A 134 -10.73 -23.15 -7.30
C ARG A 134 -10.82 -22.51 -5.92
N GLN A 135 -10.14 -21.37 -5.71
CA GLN A 135 -10.12 -20.66 -4.42
C GLN A 135 -11.50 -20.07 -4.09
N THR A 136 -12.14 -19.42 -5.06
CA THR A 136 -13.49 -18.84 -4.86
C THR A 136 -14.56 -19.90 -4.70
N ALA A 137 -14.48 -21.03 -5.42
CA ALA A 137 -15.36 -22.18 -5.23
C ALA A 137 -15.17 -22.83 -3.85
N ALA A 138 -14.00 -22.72 -3.24
CA ALA A 138 -13.75 -23.16 -1.87
C ALA A 138 -14.26 -22.16 -0.81
N GLY A 139 -14.95 -21.08 -1.21
CA GLY A 139 -15.53 -20.07 -0.33
C GLY A 139 -14.56 -18.99 0.13
N LYS A 140 -13.35 -18.91 -0.44
CA LYS A 140 -12.41 -17.85 -0.15
C LYS A 140 -12.77 -16.57 -0.91
N TYR A 141 -12.47 -15.43 -0.32
CA TYR A 141 -12.69 -14.13 -0.96
C TYR A 141 -11.49 -13.72 -1.79
N VAL A 142 -11.72 -13.40 -3.06
CA VAL A 142 -10.74 -12.72 -3.91
C VAL A 142 -11.37 -11.43 -4.43
N GLY A 143 -10.69 -10.30 -4.28
CA GLY A 143 -11.24 -9.03 -4.71
C GLY A 143 -10.18 -8.01 -5.07
N ARG A 144 -10.60 -6.97 -5.79
CA ARG A 144 -9.73 -5.85 -6.16
C ARG A 144 -10.47 -4.53 -6.31
N VAL A 145 -9.76 -3.44 -6.08
CA VAL A 145 -10.18 -2.10 -6.42
C VAL A 145 -9.17 -1.49 -7.38
N ARG A 146 -9.66 -1.06 -8.55
CA ARG A 146 -8.86 -0.36 -9.59
C ARG A 146 -9.05 1.15 -9.47
N VAL A 147 -7.95 1.88 -9.35
CA VAL A 147 -7.94 3.35 -9.39
C VAL A 147 -7.81 3.80 -10.84
N VAL A 148 -8.80 4.53 -11.33
CA VAL A 148 -8.95 4.89 -12.73
C VAL A 148 -8.84 6.40 -12.92
N ASP A 149 -8.03 6.84 -13.88
CA ASP A 149 -7.90 8.26 -14.26
C ASP A 149 -9.14 8.75 -15.04
N ASN A 150 -9.34 10.05 -15.07
CA ASN A 150 -10.36 10.67 -15.90
C ASN A 150 -9.72 11.73 -16.83
N PRO A 151 -9.60 11.46 -18.16
CA PRO A 151 -10.03 10.24 -18.84
C PRO A 151 -9.12 9.03 -18.54
N PRO A 152 -9.64 7.80 -18.64
CA PRO A 152 -8.84 6.59 -18.49
C PRO A 152 -7.76 6.47 -19.55
N THR A 153 -6.60 5.95 -19.20
CA THR A 153 -5.56 5.56 -20.16
C THR A 153 -5.97 4.32 -20.96
N GLN A 154 -5.24 4.01 -22.04
CA GLN A 154 -5.52 2.82 -22.83
C GLN A 154 -5.34 1.52 -22.02
N GLY A 155 -4.29 1.45 -21.16
CA GLY A 155 -4.12 0.32 -20.25
C GLY A 155 -5.29 0.17 -19.29
N GLN A 156 -5.75 1.28 -18.70
CA GLN A 156 -6.93 1.25 -17.81
C GLN A 156 -8.21 0.85 -18.54
N LEU A 157 -8.39 1.26 -19.80
CA LEU A 157 -9.54 0.83 -20.61
C LEU A 157 -9.53 -0.69 -20.86
N PHE A 158 -8.35 -1.26 -21.14
CA PHE A 158 -8.16 -2.71 -21.20
C PHE A 158 -8.53 -3.39 -19.89
N LEU A 159 -7.97 -2.94 -18.77
CA LEU A 159 -8.24 -3.51 -17.45
C LEU A 159 -9.73 -3.42 -17.05
N LEU A 160 -10.41 -2.33 -17.44
CA LEU A 160 -11.85 -2.17 -17.22
C LEU A 160 -12.68 -3.15 -18.05
N ASP A 161 -12.29 -3.44 -19.30
CA ASP A 161 -12.93 -4.48 -20.09
C ASP A 161 -12.59 -5.87 -19.59
N TYR A 162 -11.33 -6.12 -19.21
CA TYR A 162 -10.88 -7.40 -18.64
C TYR A 162 -11.52 -7.73 -17.30
N ALA A 163 -12.10 -6.74 -16.59
CA ALA A 163 -12.80 -6.95 -15.33
C ALA A 163 -13.91 -8.01 -15.40
N ARG A 164 -14.55 -8.18 -16.57
CA ARG A 164 -15.53 -9.26 -16.79
C ARG A 164 -14.91 -10.66 -16.71
N CYS A 165 -13.63 -10.81 -17.13
CA CYS A 165 -12.89 -12.06 -17.03
C CYS A 165 -12.59 -12.37 -15.55
N ASN A 166 -12.09 -11.37 -14.81
CA ASN A 166 -11.87 -11.52 -13.36
C ASN A 166 -13.18 -11.87 -12.62
N ALA A 167 -14.28 -11.18 -12.92
CA ALA A 167 -15.57 -11.47 -12.29
C ALA A 167 -16.08 -12.89 -12.63
N ALA A 168 -15.79 -13.40 -13.83
CA ALA A 168 -16.15 -14.78 -14.21
C ALA A 168 -15.39 -15.86 -13.40
N THR A 169 -14.23 -15.51 -12.81
CA THR A 169 -13.51 -16.40 -11.88
C THR A 169 -14.03 -16.32 -10.44
N GLY A 170 -15.02 -15.46 -10.18
CA GLY A 170 -15.60 -15.23 -8.84
C GLY A 170 -14.93 -14.09 -8.05
N GLU A 171 -14.09 -13.28 -8.69
CA GLU A 171 -13.50 -12.10 -8.04
C GLU A 171 -14.53 -10.97 -7.85
N ASP A 172 -14.50 -10.27 -6.69
CA ASP A 172 -15.20 -9.00 -6.49
C ASP A 172 -14.37 -7.85 -7.08
N VAL A 173 -14.70 -7.42 -8.29
CA VAL A 173 -13.98 -6.37 -9.00
C VAL A 173 -14.71 -5.05 -8.89
N ARG A 174 -14.03 -4.05 -8.37
CA ARG A 174 -14.56 -2.69 -8.20
C ARG A 174 -13.62 -1.67 -8.81
N SER A 175 -14.13 -0.48 -9.10
CA SER A 175 -13.35 0.64 -9.61
C SER A 175 -13.69 1.93 -8.89
N LEU A 176 -12.70 2.83 -8.85
CA LEU A 176 -12.75 4.10 -8.14
C LEU A 176 -12.04 5.15 -8.99
N TRP A 177 -12.61 6.36 -9.11
CA TRP A 177 -11.88 7.44 -9.79
C TRP A 177 -10.67 7.88 -8.97
N ARG A 178 -9.56 8.20 -9.66
CA ARG A 178 -8.33 8.67 -8.98
C ARG A 178 -8.59 9.89 -8.08
N ALA A 179 -9.41 10.84 -8.53
CA ALA A 179 -9.76 11.98 -7.70
C ALA A 179 -10.49 11.59 -6.40
N ASP A 180 -11.23 10.47 -6.38
CA ASP A 180 -11.87 9.94 -5.17
C ASP A 180 -10.85 9.20 -4.30
N ALA A 181 -9.93 8.46 -4.91
CA ALA A 181 -8.82 7.82 -4.22
C ALA A 181 -7.93 8.85 -3.52
N ASP A 182 -7.59 9.96 -4.21
CA ASP A 182 -6.81 11.06 -3.65
C ASP A 182 -7.52 11.73 -2.46
N ARG A 183 -8.84 11.95 -2.56
CA ARG A 183 -9.64 12.49 -1.44
C ARG A 183 -9.73 11.54 -0.25
N ALA A 184 -9.72 10.25 -0.51
CA ALA A 184 -9.68 9.21 0.53
C ALA A 184 -8.27 8.93 1.06
N HIS A 185 -7.25 9.63 0.57
CA HIS A 185 -5.84 9.46 0.92
C HIS A 185 -5.35 8.02 0.73
N LEU A 186 -5.82 7.34 -0.32
CA LEU A 186 -5.32 6.01 -0.67
C LEU A 186 -3.87 6.12 -1.17
N PRO A 187 -3.02 5.13 -0.88
CA PRO A 187 -1.64 5.13 -1.34
C PRO A 187 -1.54 4.98 -2.87
N ALA A 188 -0.39 5.35 -3.42
CA ALA A 188 -0.09 5.18 -4.83
C ALA A 188 0.52 3.81 -5.17
N GLU A 189 0.88 3.04 -4.16
CA GLU A 189 1.48 1.72 -4.31
C GLU A 189 0.40 0.66 -4.63
N ASP A 190 0.74 -0.25 -5.54
CA ASP A 190 -0.02 -1.49 -5.76
C ASP A 190 0.36 -2.50 -4.69
N PHE A 191 -0.63 -3.10 -4.05
CA PHE A 191 -0.36 -4.16 -3.08
C PHE A 191 -1.48 -5.19 -3.02
N TRP A 192 -1.10 -6.41 -2.66
CA TRP A 192 -2.03 -7.45 -2.21
C TRP A 192 -2.04 -7.55 -0.70
N LEU A 193 -3.22 -7.79 -0.15
CA LEU A 193 -3.43 -8.08 1.26
C LEU A 193 -3.98 -9.52 1.40
N PHE A 194 -3.20 -10.41 1.98
CA PHE A 194 -3.57 -11.81 2.21
C PHE A 194 -4.00 -12.02 3.66
N ASP A 195 -5.20 -12.55 3.85
CA ASP A 195 -5.76 -12.98 5.15
C ASP A 195 -5.75 -11.91 6.24
N SER A 196 -5.66 -10.62 5.89
CA SER A 196 -5.44 -9.51 6.83
C SER A 196 -4.23 -9.72 7.76
N ARG A 197 -3.21 -10.45 7.30
CA ARG A 197 -1.98 -10.78 8.06
C ARG A 197 -0.68 -10.55 7.30
N LEU A 198 -0.75 -10.43 5.97
CA LEU A 198 0.41 -10.23 5.11
C LEU A 198 0.06 -9.23 4.03
N VAL A 199 0.91 -8.22 3.85
CA VAL A 199 0.86 -7.28 2.71
C VAL A 199 2.01 -7.61 1.77
N ALA A 200 1.72 -7.69 0.48
CA ALA A 200 2.67 -7.88 -0.59
C ALA A 200 2.64 -6.62 -1.48
N VAL A 201 3.60 -5.72 -1.27
CA VAL A 201 3.73 -4.48 -2.05
C VAL A 201 4.46 -4.78 -3.34
N LEU A 202 3.82 -4.51 -4.48
CA LEU A 202 4.37 -4.78 -5.81
C LEU A 202 5.33 -3.67 -6.22
N ARG A 203 6.54 -4.04 -6.63
CA ARG A 203 7.57 -3.10 -7.06
C ARG A 203 7.74 -3.14 -8.56
N PHE A 204 7.66 -1.96 -9.17
CA PHE A 204 7.78 -1.76 -10.61
C PHE A 204 8.84 -0.70 -10.90
N ASP A 205 9.42 -0.76 -12.11
CA ASP A 205 10.24 0.31 -12.62
C ASP A 205 9.42 1.41 -13.32
N ASP A 206 10.12 2.40 -13.88
CA ASP A 206 9.50 3.53 -14.60
C ASP A 206 8.84 3.10 -15.93
N ALA A 207 9.09 1.89 -16.41
CA ALA A 207 8.48 1.31 -17.60
C ALA A 207 7.26 0.42 -17.30
N ASP A 208 6.80 0.38 -16.05
CA ASP A 208 5.73 -0.49 -15.55
C ASP A 208 6.08 -1.99 -15.57
N VAL A 209 7.39 -2.33 -15.58
CA VAL A 209 7.86 -3.71 -15.49
C VAL A 209 7.90 -4.14 -14.02
N PHE A 210 7.24 -5.26 -13.71
CA PHE A 210 7.25 -5.86 -12.39
C PHE A 210 8.62 -6.50 -12.08
N HIS A 211 9.17 -6.25 -10.89
CA HIS A 211 10.46 -6.77 -10.45
C HIS A 211 10.37 -7.78 -9.31
N ASP A 212 9.86 -7.32 -8.20
CA ASP A 212 9.81 -8.09 -6.95
C ASP A 212 8.67 -7.59 -6.05
N VAL A 213 8.51 -8.23 -4.93
CA VAL A 213 7.45 -7.92 -3.95
C VAL A 213 8.08 -7.74 -2.59
N GLU A 214 7.76 -6.63 -1.93
CA GLU A 214 8.09 -6.42 -0.54
C GLU A 214 7.00 -7.03 0.36
N ILE A 215 7.41 -7.94 1.25
CA ILE A 215 6.54 -8.58 2.22
C ILE A 215 6.50 -7.79 3.52
N ILE A 216 5.29 -7.50 4.01
CA ILE A 216 5.03 -6.82 5.26
C ILE A 216 4.13 -7.69 6.13
N THR A 217 4.65 -8.09 7.30
CA THR A 217 3.91 -8.87 8.30
C THR A 217 3.83 -8.16 9.64
N GLU A 218 4.40 -6.94 9.73
CA GLU A 218 4.34 -6.15 10.94
C GLU A 218 2.88 -5.75 11.23
N PRO A 219 2.33 -6.07 12.44
CA PRO A 219 0.89 -5.95 12.70
C PRO A 219 0.31 -4.54 12.53
N ALA A 220 1.04 -3.49 12.89
CA ALA A 220 0.56 -2.11 12.73
C ALA A 220 0.44 -1.71 11.24
N GLU A 221 1.40 -2.12 10.41
CA GLU A 221 1.38 -1.87 8.97
C GLU A 221 0.30 -2.71 8.28
N VAL A 222 0.13 -3.97 8.67
CA VAL A 222 -0.97 -4.82 8.17
C VAL A 222 -2.32 -4.19 8.52
N LEU A 223 -2.50 -3.72 9.76
CA LEU A 223 -3.73 -3.05 10.18
C LEU A 223 -3.99 -1.78 9.35
N ARG A 224 -2.96 -0.98 9.08
CA ARG A 224 -3.06 0.21 8.21
C ARG A 224 -3.56 -0.18 6.80
N HIS A 225 -3.03 -1.26 6.22
CA HIS A 225 -3.46 -1.75 4.90
C HIS A 225 -4.89 -2.33 4.93
N CYS A 226 -5.33 -2.92 6.03
CA CYS A 226 -6.74 -3.30 6.20
C CYS A 226 -7.66 -2.06 6.18
N GLN A 227 -7.28 -0.97 6.83
CA GLN A 227 -8.04 0.28 6.81
C GLN A 227 -8.08 0.91 5.41
N ILE A 228 -6.97 0.85 4.66
CA ILE A 228 -6.91 1.28 3.25
C ILE A 228 -7.87 0.46 2.39
N ARG A 229 -7.86 -0.87 2.53
CA ARG A 229 -8.81 -1.76 1.84
C ARG A 229 -10.24 -1.35 2.14
N ASP A 230 -10.60 -1.18 3.39
CA ASP A 230 -11.97 -0.90 3.82
C ASP A 230 -12.42 0.47 3.27
N ALA A 231 -11.56 1.48 3.28
CA ALA A 231 -11.82 2.78 2.66
C ALA A 231 -11.98 2.66 1.12
N ALA A 232 -11.07 1.94 0.45
CA ALA A 232 -11.14 1.74 -0.99
C ALA A 232 -12.43 1.02 -1.41
N VAL A 233 -12.81 -0.06 -0.73
CA VAL A 233 -14.04 -0.83 -1.00
C VAL A 233 -15.28 0.02 -0.74
N HIS A 234 -15.29 0.86 0.30
CA HIS A 234 -16.42 1.75 0.63
C HIS A 234 -16.70 2.76 -0.49
N HIS A 235 -15.66 3.33 -1.08
CA HIS A 235 -15.78 4.38 -2.11
C HIS A 235 -15.87 3.83 -3.53
N ALA A 236 -15.43 2.59 -3.77
CA ALA A 236 -15.44 1.98 -5.08
C ALA A 236 -16.83 1.43 -5.47
N VAL A 237 -17.12 1.42 -6.75
CA VAL A 237 -18.34 0.82 -7.29
C VAL A 237 -18.02 -0.47 -8.06
N PRO A 238 -18.94 -1.47 -8.10
CA PRO A 238 -18.79 -2.67 -8.91
C PRO A 238 -18.45 -2.35 -10.37
N TYR A 239 -17.64 -3.20 -11.01
CA TYR A 239 -17.08 -2.96 -12.34
C TYR A 239 -18.15 -2.70 -13.41
N ASP A 240 -19.28 -3.40 -13.37
CA ASP A 240 -20.38 -3.25 -14.31
C ASP A 240 -21.06 -1.87 -14.22
N ARG A 241 -21.26 -1.38 -13.00
CA ARG A 241 -21.77 -0.02 -12.73
C ARG A 241 -20.77 1.04 -13.17
N PHE A 242 -19.49 0.84 -12.86
CA PHE A 242 -18.43 1.78 -13.28
C PHE A 242 -18.32 1.86 -14.79
N ALA A 243 -18.36 0.72 -15.49
CA ALA A 243 -18.36 0.68 -16.95
C ALA A 243 -19.60 1.36 -17.58
N ALA A 244 -20.76 1.26 -16.92
CA ALA A 244 -21.98 1.98 -17.33
C ALA A 244 -21.82 3.50 -17.16
N GLN A 245 -21.27 3.97 -16.04
CA GLN A 245 -20.98 5.40 -15.82
C GLN A 245 -20.00 5.94 -16.86
N LEU A 246 -18.94 5.18 -17.17
CA LEU A 246 -17.95 5.58 -18.17
C LEU A 246 -18.55 5.71 -19.58
N ARG A 247 -19.44 4.81 -19.96
CA ARG A 247 -20.17 4.92 -21.25
C ARG A 247 -21.08 6.15 -21.29
N ALA A 248 -21.81 6.43 -20.22
CA ALA A 248 -22.70 7.58 -20.11
C ALA A 248 -21.96 8.93 -20.15
N SER A 249 -20.70 8.99 -19.70
CA SER A 249 -19.89 10.23 -19.73
C SER A 249 -19.25 10.51 -21.11
N ARG A 250 -19.30 9.57 -22.05
CA ARG A 250 -18.69 9.66 -23.39
C ARG A 250 -19.72 9.91 -24.53
N GLY A 251 -21.01 9.80 -24.23
CA GLY A 251 -22.13 10.09 -25.15
C GLY A 251 -22.76 11.43 -24.86
#